data_216358be256e78eec5d79d582e1a7222
#
_entry.id   216358be256e78eec5d79d582e1a7222
#
_cell.length_a   1.000
_cell.length_b   1.000
_cell.length_c   1.000
_cell.angle_alpha   90.00
_cell.angle_beta   90.00
_cell.angle_gamma   90.00
#
_symmetry.space_group_name_H-M   'P 1'
#
loop_
_entity.id
_entity.type
_entity.pdbx_description
1 polymer ?
#
loop_
_entity_poly.entity_id
_entity_poly.type
_entity_poly.pdbx_seq_one_letter_code
_entity_poly.pdbx_strand_id
1 'polypeptide(L)'
;YNIPYCVKVIHKFVESSGGRISTMEEFVQIYENNRKEAVDIFFLPNFEEVFLQGKPEQKELYPSLMKSRSKSLILEEFLTAAGYKNTSFLDVSQDKLVLEEEDSSAQLELLLTQPGYVEGSIYSEKGQIQISRERFSSDDFTDGKLLFNVEKKQNLLNGSDIIHIDTVRQDIEISVEWWAKQTALTKEKEKKLYLKKKRAQLMHN
;
A
#
# COMPACT_ATOMS: atom_id res chain seq x y z
N TYR A 1 11.71 -29.15 3.43
CA TYR A 1 13.01 -28.47 3.32
C TYR A 1 13.58 -28.77 1.93
N ASN A 2 13.66 -27.75 1.06
CA ASN A 2 14.15 -27.92 -0.31
C ASN A 2 15.67 -27.64 -0.35
N ILE A 3 16.43 -28.52 0.28
CA ILE A 3 17.91 -28.46 0.35
C ILE A 3 18.56 -28.25 -1.04
N PRO A 4 18.07 -28.87 -2.17
CA PRO A 4 18.64 -28.66 -3.49
C PRO A 4 18.55 -27.24 -4.02
N TYR A 5 17.53 -26.46 -3.63
CA TYR A 5 17.35 -25.07 -4.09
C TYR A 5 18.34 -24.14 -3.37
N CYS A 6 18.42 -24.23 -2.05
CA CYS A 6 19.39 -23.45 -1.26
C CYS A 6 20.83 -23.69 -1.71
N VAL A 7 21.21 -24.95 -1.98
CA VAL A 7 22.53 -25.31 -2.49
C VAL A 7 22.78 -24.70 -3.88
N LYS A 8 21.80 -24.68 -4.78
CA LYS A 8 21.93 -24.06 -6.11
C LYS A 8 22.11 -22.55 -6.03
N VAL A 9 21.38 -21.86 -5.13
CA VAL A 9 21.51 -20.40 -4.92
C VAL A 9 22.91 -20.09 -4.37
N ILE A 10 23.37 -20.84 -3.35
CA ILE A 10 24.70 -20.69 -2.78
C ILE A 10 25.78 -20.96 -3.84
N HIS A 11 25.69 -22.04 -4.62
CA HIS A 11 26.66 -22.36 -5.69
C HIS A 11 26.70 -21.27 -6.75
N LYS A 12 25.56 -20.81 -7.23
CA LYS A 12 25.47 -19.75 -8.23
C LYS A 12 26.06 -18.43 -7.71
N PHE A 13 25.86 -18.15 -6.42
CA PHE A 13 26.40 -16.98 -5.76
C PHE A 13 27.92 -17.09 -5.57
N VAL A 14 28.41 -18.21 -5.06
CA VAL A 14 29.86 -18.48 -4.87
C VAL A 14 30.59 -18.52 -6.22
N GLU A 15 29.99 -19.09 -7.26
CA GLU A 15 30.54 -19.07 -8.62
C GLU A 15 30.58 -17.66 -9.20
N SER A 16 29.55 -16.86 -9.02
CA SER A 16 29.49 -15.47 -9.52
C SER A 16 30.41 -14.52 -8.77
N SER A 17 30.66 -14.77 -7.48
CA SER A 17 31.57 -13.96 -6.63
C SER A 17 33.02 -14.37 -6.66
N GLY A 18 33.39 -15.43 -7.42
CA GLY A 18 34.77 -15.93 -7.51
C GLY A 18 35.32 -16.45 -6.18
N GLY A 19 34.49 -16.92 -5.27
CA GLY A 19 34.86 -17.46 -3.96
C GLY A 19 35.31 -16.40 -2.94
N ARG A 20 35.09 -15.12 -3.19
CA ARG A 20 35.37 -14.04 -2.23
C ARG A 20 34.24 -13.94 -1.19
N ILE A 21 34.61 -13.48 0.01
CA ILE A 21 33.63 -13.05 1.02
C ILE A 21 32.84 -11.88 0.41
N SER A 22 31.55 -12.05 0.27
CA SER A 22 30.68 -11.03 -0.31
C SER A 22 30.48 -9.90 0.66
N THR A 23 30.41 -8.71 0.14
CA THR A 23 30.19 -7.49 0.94
C THR A 23 28.69 -7.16 0.98
N MET A 24 28.29 -6.37 1.98
CA MET A 24 26.92 -5.84 2.02
C MET A 24 26.60 -4.95 0.83
N GLU A 25 27.58 -4.27 0.27
CA GLU A 25 27.44 -3.45 -0.93
C GLU A 25 27.07 -4.31 -2.15
N GLU A 26 27.69 -5.48 -2.30
CA GLU A 26 27.34 -6.46 -3.34
C GLU A 26 25.93 -7.03 -3.09
N PHE A 27 25.57 -7.30 -1.85
CA PHE A 27 24.22 -7.75 -1.49
C PHE A 27 23.15 -6.69 -1.82
N VAL A 28 23.41 -5.41 -1.56
CA VAL A 28 22.52 -4.31 -1.93
C VAL A 28 22.30 -4.24 -3.44
N GLN A 29 23.33 -4.46 -4.25
CA GLN A 29 23.19 -4.55 -5.71
C GLN A 29 22.30 -5.72 -6.15
N ILE A 30 22.39 -6.88 -5.47
CA ILE A 30 21.47 -7.99 -5.72
C ILE A 30 20.04 -7.58 -5.39
N TYR A 31 19.83 -6.91 -4.24
CA TYR A 31 18.52 -6.40 -3.83
C TYR A 31 17.92 -5.44 -4.86
N GLU A 32 18.69 -4.50 -5.37
CA GLU A 32 18.25 -3.52 -6.37
C GLU A 32 17.88 -4.18 -7.70
N ASN A 33 18.63 -5.20 -8.12
CA ASN A 33 18.41 -5.91 -9.38
C ASN A 33 17.31 -6.98 -9.29
N ASN A 34 17.25 -7.71 -8.18
CA ASN A 34 16.31 -8.82 -7.96
C ASN A 34 16.01 -9.00 -6.47
N ARG A 35 15.01 -8.25 -5.99
CA ARG A 35 14.58 -8.30 -4.59
C ARG A 35 14.22 -9.71 -4.10
N LYS A 36 13.57 -10.53 -4.93
CA LYS A 36 13.18 -11.90 -4.55
C LYS A 36 14.40 -12.78 -4.27
N GLU A 37 15.42 -12.67 -5.10
CA GLU A 37 16.69 -13.36 -4.90
C GLU A 37 17.40 -12.87 -3.63
N ALA A 38 17.40 -11.56 -3.39
CA ALA A 38 17.96 -10.98 -2.17
C ALA A 38 17.24 -11.46 -0.91
N VAL A 39 15.91 -11.59 -0.94
CA VAL A 39 15.14 -12.17 0.18
C VAL A 39 15.55 -13.62 0.44
N ASP A 40 15.69 -14.43 -0.60
CA ASP A 40 16.12 -15.82 -0.45
C ASP A 40 17.54 -15.92 0.15
N ILE A 41 18.47 -15.06 -0.29
CA ILE A 41 19.83 -15.01 0.24
C ILE A 41 19.86 -14.52 1.69
N PHE A 42 19.07 -13.48 2.02
CA PHE A 42 19.03 -12.91 3.37
C PHE A 42 18.61 -13.92 4.44
N PHE A 43 17.73 -14.84 4.09
CA PHE A 43 17.24 -15.88 5.01
C PHE A 43 18.07 -17.19 4.96
N LEU A 44 19.23 -17.21 4.29
CA LEU A 44 20.13 -18.35 4.37
C LEU A 44 20.81 -18.42 5.75
N PRO A 45 21.03 -19.62 6.30
CA PRO A 45 21.61 -19.81 7.63
C PRO A 45 22.99 -19.18 7.82
N ASN A 46 23.74 -19.04 6.74
CA ASN A 46 25.11 -18.47 6.74
C ASN A 46 25.16 -17.00 6.27
N PHE A 47 24.03 -16.32 6.13
CA PHE A 47 24.01 -14.91 5.70
C PHE A 47 24.88 -14.03 6.60
N GLU A 48 24.74 -14.16 7.91
CA GLU A 48 25.51 -13.41 8.89
C GLU A 48 27.02 -13.63 8.76
N GLU A 49 27.42 -14.88 8.54
CA GLU A 49 28.83 -15.23 8.39
C GLU A 49 29.44 -14.69 7.10
N VAL A 50 28.65 -14.63 6.04
CA VAL A 50 29.11 -14.20 4.70
C VAL A 50 29.11 -12.69 4.55
N PHE A 51 28.05 -12.01 4.97
CA PHE A 51 27.83 -10.59 4.66
C PHE A 51 28.09 -9.64 5.82
N LEU A 52 27.99 -10.12 7.08
CA LEU A 52 28.08 -9.28 8.27
C LEU A 52 29.41 -9.39 9.00
N GLN A 53 30.45 -9.96 8.37
CA GLN A 53 31.79 -10.02 8.97
C GLN A 53 32.34 -8.61 9.23
N GLY A 54 32.83 -8.38 10.46
CA GLY A 54 33.35 -7.07 10.87
C GLY A 54 32.31 -5.99 11.09
N LYS A 55 31.01 -6.32 11.09
CA LYS A 55 29.89 -5.39 11.26
C LYS A 55 29.05 -5.76 12.50
N PRO A 56 29.56 -5.58 13.73
CA PRO A 56 28.91 -6.07 14.95
C PRO A 56 27.54 -5.46 15.17
N GLU A 57 27.34 -4.17 14.88
CA GLU A 57 26.06 -3.48 15.03
C GLU A 57 24.97 -4.07 14.14
N GLN A 58 25.33 -4.46 12.90
CA GLN A 58 24.39 -5.09 11.97
C GLN A 58 24.09 -6.54 12.36
N LYS A 59 25.05 -7.23 12.97
CA LYS A 59 24.84 -8.58 13.53
C LYS A 59 23.83 -8.57 14.68
N GLU A 60 23.85 -7.55 15.54
CA GLU A 60 22.86 -7.40 16.62
C GLU A 60 21.47 -7.03 16.08
N LEU A 61 21.43 -6.23 15.02
CA LEU A 61 20.18 -5.82 14.36
C LEU A 61 19.48 -6.99 13.66
N TYR A 62 20.23 -7.83 12.97
CA TYR A 62 19.72 -8.92 12.13
C TYR A 62 18.73 -9.86 12.85
N PRO A 63 19.00 -10.43 14.05
CA PRO A 63 18.06 -11.28 14.76
C PRO A 63 16.83 -10.53 15.31
N SER A 64 16.97 -9.23 15.62
CA SER A 64 15.90 -8.44 16.23
C SER A 64 14.72 -8.21 15.30
N LEU A 65 14.97 -8.19 13.98
CA LEU A 65 13.97 -7.94 12.94
C LEU A 65 13.23 -9.20 12.48
N MET A 66 13.69 -10.38 12.85
CA MET A 66 13.15 -11.67 12.37
C MET A 66 11.77 -12.05 12.93
N LYS A 67 11.08 -11.16 13.63
CA LYS A 67 9.81 -11.45 14.32
C LYS A 67 8.59 -10.98 13.52
N SER A 68 7.76 -11.95 13.09
CA SER A 68 6.33 -11.83 12.73
C SER A 68 5.90 -10.94 11.55
N ARG A 69 6.77 -10.65 10.57
CA ARG A 69 6.44 -9.86 9.37
C ARG A 69 6.73 -10.65 8.08
N SER A 70 6.32 -10.11 6.93
CA SER A 70 6.72 -10.71 5.65
C SER A 70 8.24 -10.67 5.50
N LYS A 71 8.80 -11.68 4.84
CA LYS A 71 10.26 -11.77 4.60
C LYS A 71 10.80 -10.55 3.86
N SER A 72 10.04 -10.05 2.89
CA SER A 72 10.40 -8.86 2.11
C SER A 72 10.43 -7.61 2.98
N LEU A 73 9.48 -7.45 3.90
CA LEU A 73 9.45 -6.33 4.81
C LEU A 73 10.60 -6.38 5.84
N ILE A 74 10.94 -7.56 6.34
CA ILE A 74 12.09 -7.76 7.24
C ILE A 74 13.39 -7.33 6.57
N LEU A 75 13.61 -7.76 5.32
CA LEU A 75 14.79 -7.34 4.55
C LEU A 75 14.80 -5.82 4.32
N GLU A 76 13.66 -5.24 3.95
CA GLU A 76 13.52 -3.80 3.76
C GLU A 76 13.88 -3.01 5.02
N GLU A 77 13.37 -3.46 6.18
CA GLU A 77 13.68 -2.84 7.47
C GLU A 77 15.14 -2.98 7.86
N PHE A 78 15.74 -4.14 7.59
CA PHE A 78 17.17 -4.36 7.84
C PHE A 78 18.02 -3.40 7.02
N LEU A 79 17.80 -3.32 5.71
CA LEU A 79 18.58 -2.44 4.83
C LEU A 79 18.42 -0.96 5.19
N THR A 80 17.22 -0.55 5.59
CA THR A 80 16.95 0.81 6.03
C THR A 80 17.63 1.11 7.37
N ALA A 81 17.50 0.24 8.36
CA ALA A 81 18.09 0.42 9.69
C ALA A 81 19.62 0.33 9.67
N ALA A 82 20.18 -0.50 8.78
CA ALA A 82 21.62 -0.59 8.56
C ALA A 82 22.20 0.56 7.71
N GLY A 83 21.35 1.49 7.23
CA GLY A 83 21.79 2.68 6.49
C GLY A 83 22.11 2.46 5.02
N TYR A 84 21.75 1.31 4.43
CA TYR A 84 22.00 1.01 3.02
C TYR A 84 20.99 1.62 2.07
N LYS A 85 19.83 2.03 2.58
CA LYS A 85 18.79 2.69 1.78
C LYS A 85 17.92 3.60 2.64
N ASN A 86 17.20 4.50 1.97
CA ASN A 86 16.19 5.33 2.60
C ASN A 86 14.86 4.57 2.74
N THR A 87 14.04 5.02 3.68
CA THR A 87 12.69 4.49 3.86
C THR A 87 11.80 4.83 2.68
N SER A 88 11.14 3.82 2.12
CA SER A 88 10.11 4.03 1.08
C SER A 88 8.78 4.38 1.74
N PHE A 89 8.11 5.40 1.18
CA PHE A 89 6.79 5.85 1.59
C PHE A 89 5.83 5.80 0.41
N LEU A 90 4.55 5.80 0.73
CA LEU A 90 3.47 5.96 -0.24
C LEU A 90 3.00 7.41 -0.25
N ASP A 91 2.56 7.84 -1.42
CA ASP A 91 1.81 9.05 -1.64
C ASP A 91 0.54 8.73 -2.43
N VAL A 92 -0.43 9.62 -2.44
CA VAL A 92 -1.69 9.45 -3.17
C VAL A 92 -1.87 10.58 -4.17
N SER A 93 -2.46 10.27 -5.32
CA SER A 93 -2.73 11.28 -6.35
C SER A 93 -3.70 12.37 -5.88
N GLN A 94 -4.56 12.05 -4.92
CA GLN A 94 -5.53 12.98 -4.34
C GLN A 94 -5.99 12.49 -2.96
N ASP A 95 -6.21 13.42 -2.04
CA ASP A 95 -6.68 13.19 -0.68
C ASP A 95 -8.21 13.31 -0.55
N LYS A 96 -8.86 13.80 -1.60
CA LYS A 96 -10.32 13.93 -1.68
C LYS A 96 -10.85 13.46 -3.01
N LEU A 97 -11.87 12.61 -2.97
CA LEU A 97 -12.58 12.08 -4.11
C LEU A 97 -14.06 12.47 -4.05
N VAL A 98 -14.58 12.95 -5.16
CA VAL A 98 -16.01 13.24 -5.32
C VAL A 98 -16.57 12.32 -6.40
N LEU A 99 -17.58 11.50 -6.03
CA LEU A 99 -18.30 10.63 -6.96
C LEU A 99 -19.61 11.28 -7.34
N GLU A 100 -19.75 11.67 -8.60
CA GLU A 100 -21.01 12.19 -9.13
C GLU A 100 -22.00 11.06 -9.43
N GLU A 101 -23.28 11.40 -9.66
CA GLU A 101 -24.33 10.40 -9.89
C GLU A 101 -24.07 9.56 -11.15
N GLU A 102 -23.48 10.14 -12.18
CA GLU A 102 -23.16 9.50 -13.45
C GLU A 102 -21.87 8.65 -13.35
N ASP A 103 -20.97 9.01 -12.43
CA ASP A 103 -19.71 8.33 -12.17
C ASP A 103 -19.79 7.59 -10.84
N SER A 104 -20.37 6.37 -10.85
CA SER A 104 -20.42 5.53 -9.66
C SER A 104 -19.06 5.03 -9.20
N SER A 105 -18.03 5.18 -10.03
CA SER A 105 -16.68 4.69 -9.79
C SER A 105 -15.62 5.73 -10.19
N ALA A 106 -14.49 5.69 -9.50
CA ALA A 106 -13.29 6.44 -9.85
C ALA A 106 -12.05 5.58 -9.67
N GLN A 107 -10.96 5.98 -10.31
CA GLN A 107 -9.65 5.36 -10.16
C GLN A 107 -8.77 6.22 -9.28
N LEU A 108 -8.13 5.60 -8.30
CA LEU A 108 -7.12 6.20 -7.45
C LEU A 108 -5.75 5.61 -7.74
N GLU A 109 -4.73 6.42 -7.53
CA GLU A 109 -3.34 6.06 -7.78
C GLU A 109 -2.54 6.20 -6.48
N LEU A 110 -1.86 5.11 -6.08
CA LEU A 110 -0.81 5.13 -5.08
C LEU A 110 0.55 5.26 -5.77
N LEU A 111 1.38 6.10 -5.21
CA LEU A 111 2.72 6.39 -5.70
C LEU A 111 3.75 5.91 -4.69
N LEU A 112 4.74 5.16 -5.14
CA LEU A 112 5.90 4.84 -4.33
C LEU A 112 6.91 5.98 -4.46
N THR A 113 7.23 6.67 -3.37
CA THR A 113 8.10 7.87 -3.39
C THR A 113 9.54 7.57 -3.80
N GLN A 114 9.98 6.34 -3.56
CA GLN A 114 11.29 5.84 -3.98
C GLN A 114 11.28 4.31 -4.01
N PRO A 115 12.20 3.67 -4.77
CA PRO A 115 12.28 2.22 -4.85
C PRO A 115 12.42 1.57 -3.48
N GLY A 116 11.62 0.52 -3.21
CA GLY A 116 11.66 -0.23 -1.98
C GLY A 116 10.47 -1.16 -1.81
N TYR A 117 10.38 -1.81 -0.66
CA TYR A 117 9.29 -2.69 -0.35
C TYR A 117 8.31 -2.06 0.64
N VAL A 118 7.06 -1.99 0.21
CA VAL A 118 5.93 -1.59 1.04
C VAL A 118 4.82 -2.62 0.86
N GLU A 119 4.12 -2.95 1.91
CA GLU A 119 2.91 -3.76 1.88
C GLU A 119 1.87 -3.16 2.82
N GLY A 120 0.60 -3.37 2.50
CA GLY A 120 -0.48 -2.80 3.29
C GLY A 120 -1.87 -3.27 2.88
N SER A 121 -2.87 -2.65 3.48
CA SER A 121 -4.27 -2.86 3.22
C SER A 121 -4.99 -1.56 2.84
N ILE A 122 -6.06 -1.69 2.07
CA ILE A 122 -6.94 -0.61 1.67
C ILE A 122 -8.34 -0.99 2.10
N TYR A 123 -9.01 -0.14 2.88
CA TYR A 123 -10.38 -0.42 3.33
C TYR A 123 -11.20 0.84 3.48
N SER A 124 -12.52 0.69 3.43
CA SER A 124 -13.50 1.75 3.64
C SER A 124 -13.94 1.73 5.11
N GLU A 125 -13.90 2.85 5.80
CA GLU A 125 -14.23 2.99 7.22
C GLU A 125 -15.66 2.55 7.52
N LYS A 126 -16.62 3.06 6.75
CA LYS A 126 -18.06 2.77 6.92
C LYS A 126 -18.53 1.59 6.06
N GLY A 127 -17.65 1.04 5.22
CA GLY A 127 -17.99 -0.02 4.31
C GLY A 127 -18.99 0.39 3.22
N GLN A 128 -19.15 1.68 2.91
CA GLN A 128 -20.05 2.20 1.88
C GLN A 128 -19.40 2.27 0.50
N ILE A 129 -18.10 2.17 0.46
CA ILE A 129 -17.28 2.14 -0.75
C ILE A 129 -16.79 0.71 -0.97
N GLN A 130 -16.92 0.23 -2.19
CA GLN A 130 -16.28 -0.99 -2.67
C GLN A 130 -14.94 -0.62 -3.29
N ILE A 131 -13.91 -1.36 -2.92
CA ILE A 131 -12.53 -1.15 -3.36
C ILE A 131 -12.11 -2.39 -4.14
N SER A 132 -11.53 -2.20 -5.33
CA SER A 132 -11.13 -3.32 -6.19
C SER A 132 -9.94 -4.12 -5.66
N ARG A 133 -9.24 -3.58 -4.66
CA ARG A 133 -8.05 -4.20 -4.06
C ARG A 133 -7.98 -3.89 -2.57
N GLU A 134 -8.09 -4.91 -1.74
CA GLU A 134 -8.03 -4.77 -0.28
C GLU A 134 -6.62 -4.90 0.31
N ARG A 135 -5.69 -5.51 -0.43
CA ARG A 135 -4.28 -5.69 -0.03
C ARG A 135 -3.37 -5.43 -1.20
N PHE A 136 -2.20 -4.92 -0.90
CA PHE A 136 -1.16 -4.66 -1.89
C PHE A 136 0.23 -4.89 -1.32
N SER A 137 1.18 -5.06 -2.23
CA SER A 137 2.62 -5.03 -1.96
C SER A 137 3.33 -4.28 -3.09
N SER A 138 4.60 -3.98 -2.92
CA SER A 138 5.39 -3.34 -3.98
C SER A 138 5.47 -4.17 -5.27
N ASP A 139 5.16 -5.47 -5.23
CA ASP A 139 5.10 -6.33 -6.42
C ASP A 139 3.89 -6.02 -7.32
N ASP A 140 2.90 -5.30 -6.80
CA ASP A 140 1.69 -4.87 -7.53
C ASP A 140 1.88 -3.52 -8.25
N PHE A 141 2.98 -2.82 -7.97
CA PHE A 141 3.28 -1.52 -8.59
C PHE A 141 3.95 -1.72 -9.97
N THR A 142 3.53 -0.90 -10.92
CA THR A 142 4.17 -0.79 -12.24
C THR A 142 4.71 0.64 -12.36
N ASP A 143 6.00 0.78 -12.64
CA ASP A 143 6.68 2.08 -12.72
C ASP A 143 6.46 2.97 -11.48
N GLY A 144 6.44 2.35 -10.29
CA GLY A 144 6.22 3.05 -9.03
C GLY A 144 4.78 3.46 -8.74
N LYS A 145 3.81 2.95 -9.51
CA LYS A 145 2.39 3.29 -9.43
C LYS A 145 1.52 2.05 -9.25
N LEU A 146 0.53 2.15 -8.38
CA LEU A 146 -0.54 1.18 -8.22
C LEU A 146 -1.89 1.87 -8.43
N LEU A 147 -2.67 1.35 -9.39
CA LEU A 147 -4.01 1.82 -9.67
C LEU A 147 -5.04 0.89 -9.02
N PHE A 148 -6.06 1.46 -8.41
CA PHE A 148 -7.21 0.71 -7.90
C PHE A 148 -8.51 1.48 -8.10
N ASN A 149 -9.61 0.75 -8.31
CA ASN A 149 -10.91 1.34 -8.51
C ASN A 149 -11.67 1.45 -7.19
N VAL A 150 -12.39 2.53 -7.07
CA VAL A 150 -13.26 2.88 -5.94
C VAL A 150 -14.66 3.05 -6.49
N GLU A 151 -15.64 2.33 -5.95
CA GLU A 151 -17.01 2.36 -6.39
C GLU A 151 -17.96 2.54 -5.21
N LYS A 152 -18.91 3.45 -5.36
CA LYS A 152 -20.00 3.64 -4.39
C LYS A 152 -20.94 2.44 -4.42
N LYS A 153 -21.28 1.85 -3.27
CA LYS A 153 -22.31 0.81 -3.20
C LYS A 153 -23.65 1.33 -3.68
N GLN A 154 -24.42 0.47 -4.34
CA GLN A 154 -25.71 0.85 -4.93
C GLN A 154 -26.69 1.38 -3.86
N ASN A 155 -27.62 2.25 -4.30
CA ASN A 155 -28.69 2.84 -3.48
C ASN A 155 -28.28 3.88 -2.43
N LEU A 156 -27.07 4.37 -2.46
CA LEU A 156 -26.64 5.49 -1.61
C LEU A 156 -26.90 6.82 -2.34
N LEU A 157 -27.83 7.64 -1.82
CA LEU A 157 -28.19 8.92 -2.42
C LEU A 157 -27.11 9.99 -2.17
N ASN A 158 -26.85 10.31 -0.92
CA ASN A 158 -25.82 11.26 -0.51
C ASN A 158 -25.06 10.67 0.68
N GLY A 159 -23.78 10.96 0.77
CA GLY A 159 -22.99 10.49 1.88
C GLY A 159 -21.51 10.77 1.74
N SER A 160 -20.77 10.27 2.71
CA SER A 160 -19.32 10.33 2.75
C SER A 160 -18.77 9.11 3.45
N ASP A 161 -17.58 8.70 3.02
CA ASP A 161 -16.78 7.64 3.63
C ASP A 161 -15.31 8.04 3.64
N ILE A 162 -14.50 7.31 4.37
CA ILE A 162 -13.04 7.48 4.37
C ILE A 162 -12.43 6.16 3.90
N ILE A 163 -11.53 6.24 2.95
CA ILE A 163 -10.69 5.12 2.55
C ILE A 163 -9.38 5.25 3.32
N HIS A 164 -9.03 4.20 4.05
CA HIS A 164 -7.75 4.06 4.72
C HIS A 164 -6.80 3.21 3.88
N ILE A 165 -5.55 3.66 3.78
CA ILE A 165 -4.44 2.90 3.23
C ILE A 165 -3.44 2.72 4.37
N ASP A 166 -3.47 1.55 4.97
CA ASP A 166 -2.71 1.22 6.17
C ASP A 166 -1.49 0.38 5.81
N THR A 167 -0.33 0.85 6.24
CA THR A 167 0.96 0.15 6.16
C THR A 167 1.60 0.10 7.54
N VAL A 168 2.71 -0.61 7.69
CA VAL A 168 3.46 -0.63 8.96
C VAL A 168 3.94 0.76 9.40
N ARG A 169 4.05 1.71 8.46
CA ARG A 169 4.67 3.03 8.70
C ARG A 169 3.77 4.21 8.43
N GLN A 170 2.66 4.01 7.74
CA GLN A 170 1.75 5.09 7.33
C GLN A 170 0.31 4.62 7.42
N ASP A 171 -0.54 5.54 7.84
CA ASP A 171 -1.98 5.48 7.63
C ASP A 171 -2.36 6.72 6.81
N ILE A 172 -2.85 6.49 5.57
CA ILE A 172 -3.24 7.55 4.65
C ILE A 172 -4.76 7.51 4.53
N GLU A 173 -5.39 8.66 4.71
CA GLU A 173 -6.84 8.82 4.62
C GLU A 173 -7.22 9.55 3.34
N ILE A 174 -8.19 9.01 2.61
CA ILE A 174 -8.79 9.65 1.43
C ILE A 174 -10.27 9.87 1.71
N SER A 175 -10.69 11.13 1.76
CA SER A 175 -12.10 11.50 1.92
C SER A 175 -12.87 11.23 0.63
N VAL A 176 -13.96 10.48 0.71
CA VAL A 176 -14.85 10.21 -0.43
C VAL A 176 -16.23 10.78 -0.13
N GLU A 177 -16.72 11.64 -1.01
CA GLU A 177 -18.04 12.24 -0.93
C GLU A 177 -18.84 11.90 -2.19
N TRP A 178 -20.16 11.72 -2.04
CA TRP A 178 -21.06 11.53 -3.17
C TRP A 178 -22.42 12.15 -2.91
N TRP A 179 -23.06 12.59 -3.98
CA TRP A 179 -24.42 13.11 -3.95
C TRP A 179 -25.17 12.77 -5.24
N ALA A 180 -26.45 12.50 -5.09
CA ALA A 180 -27.36 12.38 -6.21
C ALA A 180 -27.69 13.77 -6.78
N LYS A 181 -27.65 13.95 -8.09
CA LYS A 181 -28.19 15.13 -8.74
C LYS A 181 -29.66 15.26 -8.34
N GLN A 182 -30.04 16.41 -7.77
CA GLN A 182 -31.44 16.72 -7.57
C GLN A 182 -32.11 16.77 -8.95
N THR A 183 -32.87 15.73 -9.30
CA THR A 183 -33.64 15.74 -10.54
C THR A 183 -34.66 16.90 -10.49
N ALA A 184 -34.95 17.48 -11.66
CA ALA A 184 -35.97 18.57 -11.76
C ALA A 184 -37.29 18.18 -11.09
N LEU A 185 -37.68 16.92 -11.10
CA LEU A 185 -38.81 16.34 -10.41
C LEU A 185 -38.72 16.43 -8.88
N THR A 186 -37.51 16.24 -8.31
CA THR A 186 -37.30 16.34 -6.85
C THR A 186 -37.44 17.80 -6.40
N LYS A 187 -36.81 18.74 -7.13
CA LYS A 187 -36.95 20.19 -6.90
C LYS A 187 -38.42 20.65 -7.00
N GLU A 188 -39.16 20.14 -7.95
CA GLU A 188 -40.58 20.46 -8.11
C GLU A 188 -41.44 19.89 -6.97
N LYS A 189 -41.19 18.68 -6.51
CA LYS A 189 -41.83 18.06 -5.35
C LYS A 189 -41.54 18.85 -4.06
N GLU A 190 -40.33 19.22 -3.82
CA GLU A 190 -39.90 20.03 -2.67
C GLU A 190 -40.57 21.41 -2.71
N LYS A 191 -40.61 22.07 -3.87
CA LYS A 191 -41.29 23.34 -4.07
C LYS A 191 -42.82 23.22 -3.82
N LYS A 192 -43.46 22.15 -4.29
CA LYS A 192 -44.88 21.86 -4.02
C LYS A 192 -45.14 21.63 -2.54
N LEU A 193 -44.27 20.87 -1.86
CA LEU A 193 -44.34 20.60 -0.43
C LEU A 193 -44.17 21.88 0.41
N TYR A 194 -43.16 22.71 0.06
CA TYR A 194 -42.95 24.01 0.69
C TYR A 194 -44.16 24.94 0.56
N LEU A 195 -44.72 25.06 -0.64
CA LEU A 195 -45.91 25.86 -0.89
C LEU A 195 -47.15 25.35 -0.13
N LYS A 196 -47.28 24.02 -0.01
CA LYS A 196 -48.36 23.40 0.77
C LYS A 196 -48.22 23.71 2.27
N LYS A 197 -47.02 23.62 2.83
CA LYS A 197 -46.73 23.98 4.23
C LYS A 197 -47.02 25.47 4.49
N LYS A 198 -46.59 26.37 3.58
CA LYS A 198 -46.79 27.81 3.72
C LYS A 198 -48.28 28.20 3.65
N ARG A 199 -49.04 27.53 2.76
CA ARG A 199 -50.51 27.71 2.72
C ARG A 199 -51.20 27.25 4.00
N ALA A 200 -50.81 26.11 4.54
CA ALA A 200 -51.34 25.61 5.81
C ALA A 200 -51.10 26.56 6.98
N GLN A 201 -49.91 27.17 7.04
CA GLN A 201 -49.55 28.17 8.06
C GLN A 201 -50.40 29.46 7.94
N LEU A 202 -50.72 29.89 6.72
CA LEU A 202 -51.53 31.09 6.48
C LEU A 202 -53.05 30.89 6.75
N MET A 203 -53.50 29.63 6.82
CA MET A 203 -54.92 29.32 7.15
C MET A 203 -55.14 29.11 8.65
N HIS A 204 -54.12 29.11 9.47
CA HIS A 204 -54.17 28.97 10.94
C HIS A 204 -53.89 30.28 11.69
N ASN A 205 -53.65 31.38 10.98
CA ASN A 205 -53.62 32.75 11.49
C ASN A 205 -54.84 33.50 11.03
#